data_2d4510ec3603c486df3c1ff8f8de24e2
#
_entry.id   2d4510ec3603c486df3c1ff8f8de24e2
#
_cell.length_a   1.000
_cell.length_b   1.000
_cell.length_c   1.000
_cell.angle_alpha   90.00
_cell.angle_beta   90.00
_cell.angle_gamma   90.00
#
_symmetry.space_group_name_H-M   'P 1'
#
loop_
_entity.id
_entity.type
_entity.pdbx_description
1 polymer ?
#
loop_
_entity_poly.entity_id
_entity_poly.type
_entity_poly.pdbx_seq_one_letter_code
_entity_poly.pdbx_strand_id
1 'polypeptide(L)'
;MAQLARKALLMIFSLVVSGVLCLQQPVNELIHRLVWNHVSHNIANQLTLSIDGRADPEPYDSLIFYLITYVFFILSVMFYGFFKFILFESKKKSISSALLDLLVNIGKTVFVLTTLLGIIYLIPSEIGEGSQHASLIMAVLLLISALATFTLYQLLRSLFNRIRRA
;
A
#
# COMPACT_ATOMS: atom_id res chain seq x y z
N MET A 1 27.68 5.57 -2.32
CA MET A 1 27.15 5.87 -0.97
C MET A 1 26.23 7.10 -0.98
N ALA A 2 26.69 8.30 -1.37
CA ALA A 2 25.89 9.54 -1.30
C ALA A 2 24.54 9.50 -2.09
N GLN A 3 24.48 8.87 -3.24
CA GLN A 3 23.23 8.76 -4.01
C GLN A 3 22.18 7.85 -3.35
N LEU A 4 22.62 6.77 -2.71
CA LEU A 4 21.74 5.86 -1.99
C LEU A 4 21.14 6.54 -0.75
N ALA A 5 21.98 7.24 0.01
CA ALA A 5 21.55 8.01 1.17
C ALA A 5 20.53 9.10 0.80
N ARG A 6 20.76 9.83 -0.31
CA ARG A 6 19.81 10.85 -0.79
C ARG A 6 18.45 10.23 -1.19
N LYS A 7 18.45 9.09 -1.86
CA LYS A 7 17.20 8.38 -2.23
C LYS A 7 16.45 7.87 -1.01
N ALA A 8 17.16 7.32 -0.02
CA ALA A 8 16.57 6.86 1.23
C ALA A 8 15.94 8.03 2.02
N LEU A 9 16.64 9.14 2.10
CA LEU A 9 16.17 10.35 2.79
C LEU A 9 14.92 10.93 2.12
N LEU A 10 14.89 10.95 0.78
CA LEU A 10 13.74 11.38 0.00
C LEU A 10 12.52 10.44 0.23
N MET A 11 12.76 9.14 0.31
CA MET A 11 11.71 8.16 0.58
C MET A 11 11.12 8.36 1.99
N ILE A 12 11.97 8.53 3.01
CA ILE A 12 11.53 8.79 4.39
C ILE A 12 10.75 10.11 4.43
N PHE A 13 11.24 11.17 3.80
CA PHE A 13 10.55 12.46 3.74
C PHE A 13 9.16 12.33 3.10
N SER A 14 9.05 11.58 1.99
CA SER A 14 7.78 11.36 1.31
C SER A 14 6.79 10.57 2.18
N LEU A 15 7.26 9.57 2.93
CA LEU A 15 6.45 8.83 3.90
C LEU A 15 5.93 9.74 5.03
N VAL A 16 6.81 10.58 5.59
CA VAL A 16 6.42 11.52 6.66
C VAL A 16 5.37 12.52 6.16
N VAL A 17 5.60 13.14 5.00
CA VAL A 17 4.64 14.10 4.42
C VAL A 17 3.30 13.43 4.16
N SER A 18 3.29 12.22 3.60
CA SER A 18 2.05 11.47 3.34
C SER A 18 1.35 11.09 4.64
N GLY A 19 2.09 10.66 5.66
CA GLY A 19 1.53 10.35 6.97
C GLY A 19 0.87 11.56 7.63
N VAL A 20 1.54 12.71 7.60
CA VAL A 20 0.97 13.96 8.13
C VAL A 20 -0.31 14.33 7.39
N LEU A 21 -0.33 14.23 6.05
CA LEU A 21 -1.53 14.54 5.26
C LEU A 21 -2.68 13.56 5.51
N CYS A 22 -2.40 12.26 5.65
CA CYS A 22 -3.44 11.27 5.95
C CYS A 22 -4.01 11.40 7.37
N LEU A 23 -3.20 11.86 8.32
CA LEU A 23 -3.63 12.11 9.70
C LEU A 23 -4.36 13.45 9.85
N GLN A 24 -4.16 14.38 8.92
CA GLN A 24 -4.86 15.66 8.96
C GLN A 24 -6.32 15.51 8.51
N GLN A 25 -7.17 16.34 9.10
CA GLN A 25 -8.62 16.34 8.90
C GLN A 25 -9.09 16.24 7.43
N PRO A 26 -8.54 16.99 6.45
CA PRO A 26 -9.15 17.03 5.12
C PRO A 26 -9.14 15.68 4.39
N VAL A 27 -8.08 14.88 4.50
CA VAL A 27 -8.01 13.55 3.83
C VAL A 27 -8.86 12.54 4.59
N ASN A 28 -8.76 12.54 5.91
CA ASN A 28 -9.52 11.64 6.77
C ASN A 28 -11.03 11.89 6.63
N GLU A 29 -11.46 13.14 6.74
CA GLU A 29 -12.87 13.51 6.54
C GLU A 29 -13.39 13.18 5.14
N LEU A 30 -12.56 13.37 4.09
CA LEU A 30 -12.96 13.02 2.74
C LEU A 30 -13.26 11.53 2.63
N ILE A 31 -12.38 10.68 3.16
CA ILE A 31 -12.55 9.22 3.13
C ILE A 31 -13.76 8.80 3.95
N HIS A 32 -13.94 9.36 5.17
CA HIS A 32 -15.12 9.12 5.98
C HIS A 32 -16.40 9.48 5.22
N ARG A 33 -16.48 10.68 4.64
CA ARG A 33 -17.66 11.10 3.84
C ARG A 33 -17.90 10.21 2.64
N LEU A 34 -16.85 9.78 1.93
CA LEU A 34 -16.97 8.87 0.80
C LEU A 34 -17.55 7.53 1.22
N VAL A 35 -17.05 6.94 2.30
CA VAL A 35 -17.53 5.65 2.81
C VAL A 35 -18.97 5.77 3.30
N TRP A 36 -19.26 6.70 4.21
CA TRP A 36 -20.57 6.85 4.80
C TRP A 36 -21.66 7.23 3.81
N ASN A 37 -21.35 8.02 2.79
CA ASN A 37 -22.36 8.48 1.83
C ASN A 37 -22.58 7.52 0.66
N HIS A 38 -21.60 6.66 0.33
CA HIS A 38 -21.66 5.86 -0.91
C HIS A 38 -21.60 4.36 -0.67
N VAL A 39 -21.20 3.90 0.53
CA VAL A 39 -21.10 2.48 0.86
C VAL A 39 -22.23 2.11 1.81
N SER A 40 -23.09 1.18 1.40
CA SER A 40 -24.12 0.64 2.31
C SER A 40 -23.47 -0.26 3.36
N HIS A 41 -24.10 -0.38 4.54
CA HIS A 41 -23.62 -1.22 5.63
C HIS A 41 -23.39 -2.68 5.18
N ASN A 42 -24.29 -3.19 4.33
CA ASN A 42 -24.18 -4.55 3.78
C ASN A 42 -22.92 -4.72 2.91
N ILE A 43 -22.61 -3.72 2.06
CA ILE A 43 -21.40 -3.75 1.22
C ILE A 43 -20.15 -3.62 2.11
N ALA A 44 -20.16 -2.75 3.11
CA ALA A 44 -19.04 -2.62 4.05
C ALA A 44 -18.78 -3.95 4.76
N ASN A 45 -19.83 -4.59 5.30
CA ASN A 45 -19.73 -5.92 5.93
C ASN A 45 -19.20 -7.00 4.98
N GLN A 46 -19.67 -7.04 3.73
CA GLN A 46 -19.18 -8.02 2.76
C GLN A 46 -17.70 -7.80 2.41
N LEU A 47 -17.28 -6.55 2.27
CA LEU A 47 -15.88 -6.20 1.97
C LEU A 47 -14.97 -6.56 3.14
N THR A 48 -15.33 -6.15 4.36
CA THR A 48 -14.53 -6.46 5.57
C THR A 48 -14.51 -7.96 5.84
N LEU A 49 -15.66 -8.64 5.71
CA LEU A 49 -15.71 -10.10 5.81
C LEU A 49 -14.80 -10.79 4.77
N SER A 50 -14.73 -10.23 3.56
CA SER A 50 -13.85 -10.76 2.50
C SER A 50 -12.37 -10.50 2.78
N ILE A 51 -12.03 -9.47 3.58
CA ILE A 51 -10.65 -9.13 3.94
C ILE A 51 -10.24 -9.82 5.25
N ASP A 52 -11.10 -9.79 6.26
CA ASP A 52 -10.78 -10.26 7.61
C ASP A 52 -11.17 -11.72 7.87
N GLY A 53 -11.97 -12.32 6.97
CA GLY A 53 -12.46 -13.70 7.09
C GLY A 53 -13.51 -13.91 8.19
N ARG A 54 -13.88 -12.87 8.92
CA ARG A 54 -14.88 -12.88 10.00
C ARG A 54 -15.74 -11.62 9.97
N ALA A 55 -16.92 -11.72 10.59
CA ALA A 55 -17.79 -10.55 10.72
C ALA A 55 -17.15 -9.48 11.61
N ASP A 56 -17.10 -8.26 11.10
CA ASP A 56 -16.54 -7.12 11.80
C ASP A 56 -17.67 -6.37 12.52
N PRO A 57 -17.57 -6.08 13.82
CA PRO A 57 -18.54 -5.27 14.53
C PRO A 57 -18.61 -3.82 14.03
N GLU A 58 -17.49 -3.32 13.47
CA GLU A 58 -17.35 -1.92 13.03
C GLU A 58 -16.84 -1.85 11.56
N PRO A 59 -17.63 -2.38 10.58
CA PRO A 59 -17.16 -2.57 9.21
C PRO A 59 -16.81 -1.26 8.49
N TYR A 60 -17.41 -0.15 8.87
CA TYR A 60 -17.06 1.15 8.30
C TYR A 60 -15.66 1.62 8.73
N ASP A 61 -15.31 1.46 9.99
CA ASP A 61 -14.03 1.92 10.53
C ASP A 61 -12.88 1.09 9.95
N SER A 62 -13.06 -0.22 9.85
CA SER A 62 -12.10 -1.10 9.18
C SER A 62 -11.93 -0.76 7.69
N LEU A 63 -13.03 -0.52 6.98
CA LEU A 63 -12.97 -0.11 5.57
C LEU A 63 -12.26 1.24 5.41
N ILE A 64 -12.54 2.21 6.27
CA ILE A 64 -11.87 3.51 6.30
C ILE A 64 -10.37 3.33 6.54
N PHE A 65 -9.99 2.50 7.50
CA PHE A 65 -8.59 2.20 7.79
C PHE A 65 -7.85 1.61 6.57
N TYR A 66 -8.46 0.66 5.85
CA TYR A 66 -7.88 0.10 4.63
C TYR A 66 -7.73 1.17 3.55
N LEU A 67 -8.75 1.99 3.32
CA LEU A 67 -8.69 3.07 2.34
C LEU A 67 -7.63 4.12 2.67
N ILE A 68 -7.53 4.54 3.95
CA ILE A 68 -6.47 5.45 4.41
C ILE A 68 -5.09 4.84 4.15
N THR A 69 -4.92 3.55 4.40
CA THR A 69 -3.67 2.84 4.16
C THR A 69 -3.29 2.87 2.67
N TYR A 70 -4.25 2.58 1.77
CA TYR A 70 -4.01 2.69 0.33
C TYR A 70 -3.64 4.11 -0.09
N VAL A 71 -4.40 5.11 0.37
CA VAL A 71 -4.16 6.52 0.06
C VAL A 71 -2.78 6.96 0.57
N PHE A 72 -2.39 6.56 1.77
CA PHE A 72 -1.08 6.83 2.35
C PHE A 72 0.07 6.34 1.45
N PHE A 73 0.01 5.09 0.99
CA PHE A 73 1.05 4.54 0.13
C PHE A 73 1.05 5.17 -1.27
N ILE A 74 -0.12 5.44 -1.85
CA ILE A 74 -0.24 6.13 -3.15
C ILE A 74 0.36 7.53 -3.06
N LEU A 75 0.00 8.31 -2.04
CA LEU A 75 0.55 9.64 -1.81
C LEU A 75 2.07 9.59 -1.60
N SER A 76 2.57 8.60 -0.85
CA SER A 76 4.01 8.42 -0.63
C SER A 76 4.77 8.22 -1.95
N VAL A 77 4.23 7.41 -2.86
CA VAL A 77 4.81 7.20 -4.20
C VAL A 77 4.70 8.46 -5.06
N MET A 78 3.58 9.18 -4.97
CA MET A 78 3.39 10.44 -5.70
C MET A 78 4.41 11.50 -5.24
N PHE A 79 4.54 11.72 -3.95
CA PHE A 79 5.52 12.68 -3.41
C PHE A 79 6.95 12.27 -3.71
N TYR A 80 7.28 10.99 -3.57
CA TYR A 80 8.61 10.49 -3.94
C TYR A 80 8.91 10.74 -5.42
N GLY A 81 7.98 10.42 -6.31
CA GLY A 81 8.12 10.66 -7.75
C GLY A 81 8.27 12.13 -8.09
N PHE A 82 7.45 12.98 -7.48
CA PHE A 82 7.47 14.42 -7.66
C PHE A 82 8.79 15.05 -7.20
N PHE A 83 9.21 14.77 -5.99
CA PHE A 83 10.48 15.29 -5.46
C PHE A 83 11.70 14.74 -6.22
N LYS A 84 11.66 13.45 -6.58
CA LYS A 84 12.71 12.85 -7.42
C LYS A 84 12.82 13.55 -8.77
N PHE A 85 11.69 13.84 -9.41
CA PHE A 85 11.65 14.56 -10.68
C PHE A 85 12.25 15.96 -10.53
N ILE A 86 11.79 16.75 -9.58
CA ILE A 86 12.27 18.12 -9.37
C ILE A 86 13.77 18.16 -9.06
N LEU A 87 14.22 17.33 -8.13
CA LEU A 87 15.58 17.40 -7.60
C LEU A 87 16.64 16.75 -8.51
N PHE A 88 16.27 15.73 -9.28
CA PHE A 88 17.25 14.91 -10.00
C PHE A 88 17.02 14.72 -11.49
N GLU A 89 15.77 14.80 -11.95
CA GLU A 89 15.41 14.37 -13.31
C GLU A 89 14.86 15.49 -14.20
N SER A 90 14.50 16.66 -13.65
CA SER A 90 13.87 17.77 -14.40
C SER A 90 14.67 18.24 -15.63
N LYS A 91 16.02 18.13 -15.57
CA LYS A 91 16.91 18.48 -16.68
C LYS A 91 17.09 17.36 -17.72
N LYS A 92 16.65 16.12 -17.41
CA LYS A 92 16.95 14.92 -18.22
C LYS A 92 15.72 14.24 -18.80
N LYS A 93 14.55 14.44 -18.20
CA LYS A 93 13.29 13.79 -18.59
C LYS A 93 12.22 14.79 -18.91
N SER A 94 11.37 14.47 -19.91
CA SER A 94 10.15 15.23 -20.15
C SER A 94 9.11 14.97 -19.06
N ILE A 95 8.22 15.93 -18.84
CA ILE A 95 7.12 15.82 -17.86
C ILE A 95 6.23 14.61 -18.19
N SER A 96 5.96 14.36 -19.48
CA SER A 96 5.14 13.22 -19.92
C SER A 96 5.75 11.88 -19.53
N SER A 97 7.06 11.69 -19.69
CA SER A 97 7.74 10.46 -19.30
C SER A 97 7.80 10.29 -17.77
N ALA A 98 7.91 11.39 -17.02
CA ALA A 98 7.88 11.35 -15.56
C ALA A 98 6.49 10.97 -15.02
N LEU A 99 5.41 11.49 -15.63
CA LEU A 99 4.02 11.12 -15.34
C LEU A 99 3.76 9.64 -15.61
N LEU A 100 4.23 9.13 -16.75
CA LEU A 100 4.08 7.71 -17.07
C LEU A 100 4.79 6.81 -16.06
N ASP A 101 6.02 7.16 -15.69
CA ASP A 101 6.78 6.43 -14.65
C ASP A 101 6.04 6.47 -13.30
N LEU A 102 5.42 7.62 -12.98
CA LEU A 102 4.63 7.78 -11.76
C LEU A 102 3.41 6.86 -11.77
N LEU A 103 2.63 6.85 -12.84
CA LEU A 103 1.45 5.97 -12.99
C LEU A 103 1.83 4.49 -12.88
N VAL A 104 2.92 4.10 -13.54
CA VAL A 104 3.43 2.72 -13.45
C VAL A 104 3.83 2.37 -12.00
N ASN A 105 4.45 3.29 -11.27
CA ASN A 105 4.84 3.05 -9.88
C ASN A 105 3.63 2.99 -8.95
N ILE A 106 2.61 3.83 -9.15
CA ILE A 106 1.33 3.73 -8.43
C ILE A 106 0.68 2.37 -8.69
N GLY A 107 0.58 1.94 -9.94
CA GLY A 107 0.03 0.63 -10.29
C GLY A 107 0.77 -0.53 -9.62
N LYS A 108 2.11 -0.48 -9.58
CA LYS A 108 2.92 -1.47 -8.85
C LYS A 108 2.64 -1.46 -7.35
N THR A 109 2.49 -0.28 -6.76
CA THR A 109 2.22 -0.13 -5.32
C THR A 109 0.85 -0.72 -4.97
N VAL A 110 -0.18 -0.38 -5.73
CA VAL A 110 -1.53 -0.95 -5.55
C VAL A 110 -1.49 -2.47 -5.69
N PHE A 111 -0.80 -2.99 -6.73
CA PHE A 111 -0.65 -4.43 -6.92
C PHE A 111 0.02 -5.11 -5.72
N VAL A 112 1.12 -4.55 -5.22
CA VAL A 112 1.86 -5.10 -4.07
C VAL A 112 0.99 -5.08 -2.81
N LEU A 113 0.28 -3.98 -2.54
CA LEU A 113 -0.62 -3.87 -1.39
C LEU A 113 -1.77 -4.88 -1.48
N THR A 114 -2.43 -4.97 -2.62
CA THR A 114 -3.54 -5.94 -2.82
C THR A 114 -3.05 -7.38 -2.66
N THR A 115 -1.86 -7.70 -3.19
CA THR A 115 -1.26 -9.03 -3.05
C THR A 115 -0.92 -9.32 -1.59
N LEU A 116 -0.35 -8.34 -0.87
CA LEU A 116 -0.01 -8.49 0.54
C LEU A 116 -1.26 -8.74 1.39
N LEU A 117 -2.32 -7.96 1.19
CA LEU A 117 -3.61 -8.16 1.86
C LEU A 117 -4.21 -9.53 1.52
N GLY A 118 -4.16 -9.94 0.24
CA GLY A 118 -4.62 -11.27 -0.18
C GLY A 118 -3.84 -12.40 0.50
N ILE A 119 -2.53 -12.27 0.68
CA ILE A 119 -1.72 -13.28 1.39
C ILE A 119 -2.07 -13.29 2.88
N ILE A 120 -2.24 -12.11 3.51
CA ILE A 120 -2.63 -12.00 4.91
C ILE A 120 -4.01 -12.65 5.12
N TYR A 121 -4.94 -12.45 4.21
CA TYR A 121 -6.26 -13.08 4.24
C TYR A 121 -6.22 -14.62 4.22
N LEU A 122 -5.22 -15.21 3.54
CA LEU A 122 -5.04 -16.66 3.51
C LEU A 122 -4.49 -17.25 4.82
N ILE A 123 -4.06 -16.40 5.76
CA ILE A 123 -3.57 -16.83 7.07
C ILE A 123 -4.78 -17.02 7.98
N PRO A 124 -4.98 -18.23 8.56
CA PRO A 124 -6.09 -18.45 9.49
C PRO A 124 -6.00 -17.51 10.69
N SER A 125 -7.12 -16.85 11.02
CA SER A 125 -7.20 -15.89 12.14
C SER A 125 -6.92 -16.52 13.51
N GLU A 126 -7.11 -17.83 13.63
CA GLU A 126 -6.89 -18.61 14.84
C GLU A 126 -5.39 -18.77 15.20
N ILE A 127 -4.50 -18.51 14.23
CA ILE A 127 -3.06 -18.64 14.47
C ILE A 127 -2.60 -17.52 15.41
N GLY A 128 -2.29 -17.90 16.63
CA GLY A 128 -1.81 -16.99 17.67
C GLY A 128 -2.85 -16.59 18.71
N GLU A 129 -4.14 -16.91 18.54
CA GLU A 129 -5.15 -16.68 19.55
C GLU A 129 -4.83 -17.52 20.81
N GLY A 130 -4.79 -16.84 21.97
CA GLY A 130 -4.47 -17.49 23.26
C GLY A 130 -2.98 -17.76 23.53
N SER A 131 -2.09 -17.46 22.61
CA SER A 131 -0.65 -17.62 22.81
C SER A 131 -0.04 -16.41 23.55
N GLN A 132 0.85 -16.67 24.53
CA GLN A 132 1.64 -15.60 25.16
C GLN A 132 2.55 -14.85 24.16
N HIS A 133 2.78 -15.44 22.98
CA HIS A 133 3.63 -14.88 21.92
C HIS A 133 2.83 -14.43 20.68
N ALA A 134 1.55 -14.13 20.83
CA ALA A 134 0.67 -13.75 19.70
C ALA A 134 1.26 -12.60 18.85
N SER A 135 1.81 -11.57 19.49
CA SER A 135 2.44 -10.45 18.77
C SER A 135 3.67 -10.85 17.94
N LEU A 136 4.47 -11.78 18.47
CA LEU A 136 5.66 -12.29 17.78
C LEU A 136 5.25 -13.19 16.60
N ILE A 137 4.24 -14.04 16.78
CA ILE A 137 3.68 -14.87 15.71
C ILE A 137 3.14 -13.99 14.59
N MET A 138 2.36 -12.95 14.91
CA MET A 138 1.84 -12.01 13.94
C MET A 138 2.96 -11.25 13.20
N ALA A 139 4.00 -10.81 13.90
CA ALA A 139 5.15 -10.16 13.26
C ALA A 139 5.88 -11.09 12.28
N VAL A 140 6.06 -12.38 12.63
CA VAL A 140 6.67 -13.39 11.75
C VAL A 140 5.78 -13.64 10.53
N LEU A 141 4.46 -13.76 10.71
CA LEU A 141 3.52 -13.96 9.60
C LEU A 141 3.50 -12.76 8.65
N LEU A 142 3.52 -11.54 9.16
CA LEU A 142 3.66 -10.34 8.34
C LEU A 142 4.97 -10.31 7.55
N LEU A 143 6.07 -10.72 8.16
CA LEU A 143 7.37 -10.83 7.48
C LEU A 143 7.33 -11.86 6.35
N ILE A 144 6.76 -13.04 6.61
CA ILE A 144 6.60 -14.10 5.60
C ILE A 144 5.70 -13.61 4.46
N SER A 145 4.59 -12.93 4.76
CA SER A 145 3.68 -12.36 3.77
C SER A 145 4.36 -11.30 2.89
N ALA A 146 5.18 -10.45 3.50
CA ALA A 146 5.97 -9.45 2.77
C ALA A 146 7.02 -10.11 1.86
N LEU A 147 7.72 -11.15 2.32
CA LEU A 147 8.67 -11.91 1.51
C LEU A 147 7.98 -12.65 0.35
N ALA A 148 6.83 -13.28 0.61
CA ALA A 148 6.04 -13.95 -0.42
C ALA A 148 5.55 -12.94 -1.50
N THR A 149 5.04 -11.78 -1.08
CA THR A 149 4.65 -10.69 -1.99
C THR A 149 5.82 -10.22 -2.83
N PHE A 150 6.98 -10.02 -2.22
CA PHE A 150 8.19 -9.60 -2.94
C PHE A 150 8.65 -10.65 -3.96
N THR A 151 8.66 -11.93 -3.60
CA THR A 151 9.04 -13.02 -4.51
C THR A 151 8.06 -13.15 -5.67
N LEU A 152 6.75 -13.07 -5.41
CA LEU A 152 5.71 -13.08 -6.44
C LEU A 152 5.89 -11.90 -7.42
N TYR A 153 6.12 -10.70 -6.90
CA TYR A 153 6.40 -9.53 -7.72
C TYR A 153 7.64 -9.72 -8.61
N GLN A 154 8.73 -10.30 -8.10
CA GLN A 154 9.95 -10.58 -8.86
C GLN A 154 9.70 -11.63 -9.95
N LEU A 155 8.96 -12.68 -9.65
CA LEU A 155 8.58 -13.72 -10.63
C LEU A 155 7.76 -13.13 -11.78
N LEU A 156 6.70 -12.36 -11.46
CA LEU A 156 5.88 -11.71 -12.47
C LEU A 156 6.70 -10.75 -13.33
N ARG A 157 7.56 -9.93 -12.72
CA ARG A 157 8.47 -9.05 -13.45
C ARG A 157 9.40 -9.82 -14.40
N SER A 158 9.91 -10.96 -13.97
CA SER A 158 10.77 -11.83 -14.79
C SER A 158 10.00 -12.40 -15.97
N LEU A 159 8.77 -12.89 -15.76
CA LEU A 159 7.89 -13.41 -16.81
C LEU A 159 7.56 -12.33 -17.85
N PHE A 160 7.13 -11.14 -17.41
CA PHE A 160 6.86 -10.02 -18.33
C PHE A 160 8.08 -9.63 -19.16
N ASN A 161 9.26 -9.63 -18.56
CA ASN A 161 10.51 -9.33 -19.29
C ASN A 161 10.87 -10.42 -20.31
N ARG A 162 10.51 -11.68 -20.06
CA ARG A 162 10.69 -12.79 -21.04
C ARG A 162 9.73 -12.66 -22.22
N ILE A 163 8.46 -12.43 -21.94
CA ILE A 163 7.41 -12.24 -22.98
C ILE A 163 7.73 -11.05 -23.88
N ARG A 164 8.27 -9.97 -23.32
CA ARG A 164 8.64 -8.77 -24.11
C ARG A 164 9.86 -8.98 -25.02
N ARG A 165 10.67 -10.01 -24.76
CA ARG A 165 11.88 -10.32 -25.55
C ARG A 165 11.65 -11.42 -26.59
N ALA A 166 10.54 -12.16 -26.49
CA ALA A 166 10.08 -13.12 -27.48
C ALA A 166 9.25 -12.45 -28.56
#